data_fdd87f1fc6a99f622c8abb0e323ef342
#
_entry.id   fdd87f1fc6a99f622c8abb0e323ef342
#
_cell.length_a   1.000
_cell.length_b   1.000
_cell.length_c   1.000
_cell.angle_alpha   90.00
_cell.angle_beta   90.00
_cell.angle_gamma   90.00
#
_symmetry.space_group_name_H-M   'P 1'
#
loop_
_entity.id
_entity.type
_entity.pdbx_description
1 polymer ?
#
loop_
_entity_poly.entity_id
_entity_poly.type
_entity_poly.pdbx_seq_one_letter_code
_entity_poly.pdbx_strand_id
1 'polypeptide(L)'
;MKKTFLLSLLPLVLMFAAAQNALSQIQSAKVTGGEMQGVVAGTVASFKGVPFASPPVGDLRWKAPQPVKPWTGVKKADAFAPGCMQDPVLANAFGAPTHFSEDCLYLNVWTSAKNADAKLPVMVWIYGGGFALGATNVQLYDGTKFAQKGVVLVSVAYRVGPFGFLAHPELTRESGKGSGAYGLQDMIAGLRWVKENIAKFGGDPSRVTIFGESAGGIAVSMLAASPRAKGLFHRVISESGGSFAPVRLAKEGGQNVPNLQMAESDGKKFLADLGARDIKAARALGAEQIQKSAGGNLGRFWPVADGETLIGDQYELYQAGRFNDTPVLIGTNSDEGALFVRSSVTPAAFEKQIREGYGAEADTILNAYPHSTDKEAFKSTKDIFRETAFAWHTWAWARLQSQKGKSKAYVYYFDHRTPKTPDGSNHGEEISFVFGNPMPAVFAVPSQPGDGKLSELMSTYWINFAKSGDPNGAGLPAWPAFAEKDQKAMFFDDSSSARAVPNIDKLMALDRYYAWRREQAKEKARPTN
;
A
#
# COMPACT_ATOMS: atom_id res chain seq x y z
N MET A 1 -25.40 -13.79 81.62
CA MET A 1 -24.13 -13.95 80.92
C MET A 1 -24.41 -14.06 79.43
N LYS A 2 -24.32 -12.98 78.66
CA LYS A 2 -24.41 -12.94 77.21
C LYS A 2 -23.20 -12.16 76.74
N LYS A 3 -22.26 -12.84 76.10
CA LYS A 3 -21.11 -12.19 75.44
C LYS A 3 -21.29 -12.26 73.94
N THR A 4 -21.41 -11.10 73.39
CA THR A 4 -21.02 -10.50 72.10
C THR A 4 -20.22 -11.34 71.11
N PHE A 5 -20.76 -11.48 69.87
CA PHE A 5 -19.99 -11.76 68.65
C PHE A 5 -20.21 -10.59 67.69
N LEU A 6 -19.26 -9.69 67.68
CA LEU A 6 -19.05 -8.70 66.61
C LEU A 6 -17.59 -8.78 66.25
N LEU A 7 -17.26 -9.33 65.08
CA LEU A 7 -15.99 -9.06 64.41
C LEU A 7 -15.98 -9.64 63.00
N SER A 8 -15.56 -8.82 62.06
CA SER A 8 -14.94 -9.12 60.76
C SER A 8 -15.87 -9.23 59.54
N LEU A 9 -16.39 -8.09 59.06
CA LEU A 9 -16.90 -7.94 57.69
C LEU A 9 -16.25 -6.78 56.89
N LEU A 10 -15.12 -6.22 57.33
CA LEU A 10 -14.52 -5.02 56.70
C LEU A 10 -13.35 -5.23 55.75
N PRO A 11 -12.64 -6.39 55.60
CA PRO A 11 -11.55 -6.48 54.62
C PRO A 11 -11.97 -6.99 53.23
N LEU A 12 -13.18 -7.51 53.02
CA LEU A 12 -13.54 -8.12 51.73
C LEU A 12 -13.98 -7.10 50.65
N VAL A 13 -14.46 -5.93 51.05
CA VAL A 13 -14.93 -4.88 50.10
C VAL A 13 -13.78 -4.09 49.49
N LEU A 14 -12.64 -3.94 50.19
CA LEU A 14 -11.48 -3.22 49.69
C LEU A 14 -10.64 -4.02 48.68
N MET A 15 -10.69 -5.36 48.68
CA MET A 15 -10.00 -6.19 47.67
C MET A 15 -10.76 -6.25 46.33
N PHE A 16 -12.07 -6.04 46.29
CA PHE A 16 -12.82 -6.03 45.02
C PHE A 16 -12.67 -4.70 44.25
N ALA A 17 -12.43 -3.57 44.93
CA ALA A 17 -12.22 -2.30 44.25
C ALA A 17 -10.81 -2.16 43.62
N ALA A 18 -9.80 -2.86 44.15
CA ALA A 18 -8.44 -2.89 43.58
C ALA A 18 -8.30 -3.82 42.35
N ALA A 19 -9.17 -4.84 42.25
CA ALA A 19 -9.13 -5.79 41.12
C ALA A 19 -9.79 -5.27 39.83
N GLN A 20 -10.66 -4.27 39.91
CA GLN A 20 -11.34 -3.70 38.73
C GLN A 20 -10.52 -2.66 37.96
N ASN A 21 -9.44 -2.13 38.53
CA ASN A 21 -8.57 -1.16 37.85
C ASN A 21 -7.42 -1.79 37.04
N ALA A 22 -7.29 -3.11 37.03
CA ALA A 22 -6.13 -3.80 36.45
C ALA A 22 -6.27 -4.20 34.96
N LEU A 23 -7.39 -3.93 34.28
CA LEU A 23 -7.66 -4.50 32.95
C LEU A 23 -8.29 -3.55 31.91
N SER A 24 -8.32 -2.24 32.12
CA SER A 24 -8.92 -1.35 31.12
C SER A 24 -7.94 -1.00 29.99
N GLN A 25 -8.29 -1.35 28.77
CA GLN A 25 -7.62 -0.87 27.55
C GLN A 25 -7.86 0.65 27.40
N ILE A 26 -7.06 1.31 26.56
CA ILE A 26 -7.25 2.73 26.23
C ILE A 26 -8.62 2.91 25.60
N GLN A 27 -9.55 3.59 26.29
CA GLN A 27 -10.93 3.82 25.81
C GLN A 27 -11.13 5.21 25.20
N SER A 28 -10.29 6.18 25.57
CA SER A 28 -10.34 7.53 25.02
C SER A 28 -8.94 8.04 24.71
N ALA A 29 -8.85 8.96 23.76
CA ALA A 29 -7.60 9.61 23.38
C ALA A 29 -7.84 11.07 23.00
N LYS A 30 -7.00 11.97 23.51
CA LYS A 30 -6.96 13.38 23.09
C LYS A 30 -5.96 13.51 21.95
N VAL A 31 -6.45 13.73 20.74
CA VAL A 31 -5.68 13.83 19.49
C VAL A 31 -5.73 15.24 18.91
N THR A 32 -4.98 15.48 17.84
CA THR A 32 -5.12 16.70 17.04
C THR A 32 -6.58 16.87 16.60
N GLY A 33 -7.17 17.99 17.00
CA GLY A 33 -8.58 18.32 16.73
C GLY A 33 -9.50 18.17 17.95
N GLY A 34 -9.29 17.21 18.88
CA GLY A 34 -10.16 17.05 20.05
C GLY A 34 -10.05 15.70 20.75
N GLU A 35 -11.02 15.38 21.57
CA GLU A 35 -11.09 14.11 22.30
C GLU A 35 -11.97 13.10 21.56
N MET A 36 -11.58 11.83 21.61
CA MET A 36 -12.29 10.72 20.96
C MET A 36 -12.46 9.55 21.92
N GLN A 37 -13.57 8.83 21.76
CA GLN A 37 -13.89 7.60 22.47
C GLN A 37 -13.99 6.44 21.48
N GLY A 38 -13.15 5.41 21.68
CA GLY A 38 -13.16 4.17 20.93
C GLY A 38 -14.03 3.08 21.54
N VAL A 39 -13.95 1.90 20.97
CA VAL A 39 -14.64 0.68 21.41
C VAL A 39 -13.61 -0.37 21.84
N VAL A 40 -13.86 -1.00 22.99
CA VAL A 40 -13.04 -2.13 23.46
C VAL A 40 -13.79 -3.43 23.25
N ALA A 41 -13.12 -4.38 22.58
CA ALA A 41 -13.61 -5.74 22.39
C ALA A 41 -12.52 -6.74 22.85
N GLY A 42 -12.77 -7.46 23.92
CA GLY A 42 -11.79 -8.32 24.54
C GLY A 42 -10.54 -7.54 24.99
N THR A 43 -9.39 -7.87 24.42
CA THR A 43 -8.10 -7.24 24.74
C THR A 43 -7.69 -6.13 23.77
N VAL A 44 -8.56 -5.75 22.83
CA VAL A 44 -8.26 -4.78 21.77
C VAL A 44 -9.21 -3.58 21.87
N ALA A 45 -8.64 -2.38 21.88
CA ALA A 45 -9.35 -1.14 21.65
C ALA A 45 -9.25 -0.76 20.17
N SER A 46 -10.37 -0.32 19.59
CA SER A 46 -10.42 0.21 18.22
C SER A 46 -11.00 1.61 18.19
N PHE A 47 -10.40 2.47 17.36
CA PHE A 47 -10.87 3.83 17.10
C PHE A 47 -11.07 3.93 15.59
N LYS A 48 -12.31 4.01 15.14
CA LYS A 48 -12.68 4.02 13.73
C LYS A 48 -13.21 5.39 13.32
N GLY A 49 -12.92 5.80 12.07
CA GLY A 49 -13.37 7.11 11.58
C GLY A 49 -12.68 8.30 12.25
N VAL A 50 -11.39 8.19 12.53
CA VAL A 50 -10.57 9.27 13.12
C VAL A 50 -10.15 10.24 12.01
N PRO A 51 -10.58 11.52 12.02
CA PRO A 51 -10.19 12.46 10.98
C PRO A 51 -8.72 12.86 11.12
N PHE A 52 -7.97 12.81 10.01
CA PHE A 52 -6.57 13.27 9.98
C PHE A 52 -6.38 14.52 9.11
N ALA A 53 -7.40 14.90 8.32
CA ALA A 53 -7.43 16.13 7.54
C ALA A 53 -8.86 16.66 7.44
N SER A 54 -9.01 17.93 7.03
CA SER A 54 -10.31 18.51 6.68
C SER A 54 -10.89 17.83 5.45
N PRO A 55 -12.23 17.70 5.33
CA PRO A 55 -12.89 17.18 4.15
C PRO A 55 -12.44 17.89 2.87
N PRO A 56 -11.94 17.20 1.85
CA PRO A 56 -11.45 17.80 0.60
C PRO A 56 -12.58 18.06 -0.40
N VAL A 57 -13.61 18.79 0.03
CA VAL A 57 -14.86 19.08 -0.70
C VAL A 57 -14.89 20.51 -1.24
N GLY A 58 -15.66 20.76 -2.29
CA GLY A 58 -15.85 22.10 -2.86
C GLY A 58 -14.53 22.71 -3.31
N ASP A 59 -14.17 23.89 -2.75
CA ASP A 59 -12.93 24.58 -3.08
C ASP A 59 -11.66 23.85 -2.64
N LEU A 60 -11.77 22.84 -1.76
CA LEU A 60 -10.66 21.98 -1.34
C LEU A 60 -10.48 20.75 -2.24
N ARG A 61 -11.42 20.47 -3.16
CA ARG A 61 -11.24 19.43 -4.18
C ARG A 61 -9.99 19.74 -5.00
N TRP A 62 -9.13 18.73 -5.21
CA TRP A 62 -7.83 18.86 -5.90
C TRP A 62 -6.88 19.87 -5.24
N LYS A 63 -6.90 19.94 -3.91
CA LYS A 63 -5.88 20.61 -3.10
C LYS A 63 -5.17 19.61 -2.17
N ALA A 64 -4.00 19.99 -1.71
CA ALA A 64 -3.31 19.27 -0.64
C ALA A 64 -4.22 19.17 0.59
N PRO A 65 -4.13 18.07 1.38
CA PRO A 65 -4.93 17.92 2.58
C PRO A 65 -4.68 19.09 3.55
N GLN A 66 -5.76 19.61 4.13
CA GLN A 66 -5.74 20.72 5.07
C GLN A 66 -5.86 20.21 6.51
N PRO A 67 -5.34 20.94 7.51
CA PRO A 67 -5.44 20.54 8.91
C PRO A 67 -6.88 20.26 9.35
N VAL A 68 -7.04 19.30 10.26
CA VAL A 68 -8.34 18.98 10.89
C VAL A 68 -8.89 20.20 11.61
N LYS A 69 -10.18 20.49 11.44
CA LYS A 69 -10.87 21.52 12.23
C LYS A 69 -11.09 21.02 13.64
N PRO A 70 -10.71 21.80 14.67
CA PRO A 70 -10.97 21.43 16.07
C PRO A 70 -12.46 21.22 16.35
N TRP A 71 -12.76 20.28 17.24
CA TRP A 71 -14.12 20.05 17.75
C TRP A 71 -14.16 20.11 19.28
N THR A 72 -15.35 20.39 19.80
CA THR A 72 -15.63 20.38 21.23
C THR A 72 -16.33 19.09 21.66
N GLY A 73 -16.16 18.69 22.92
CA GLY A 73 -16.71 17.44 23.44
C GLY A 73 -15.97 16.20 22.96
N VAL A 74 -16.52 15.05 23.31
CA VAL A 74 -15.97 13.74 22.97
C VAL A 74 -16.64 13.21 21.71
N LYS A 75 -15.86 12.97 20.64
CA LYS A 75 -16.35 12.36 19.41
C LYS A 75 -16.29 10.83 19.53
N LYS A 76 -17.37 10.14 19.18
CA LYS A 76 -17.37 8.68 19.08
C LYS A 76 -16.52 8.24 17.88
N ALA A 77 -15.67 7.26 18.10
CA ALA A 77 -14.82 6.61 17.10
C ALA A 77 -15.15 5.11 17.02
N ASP A 78 -16.46 4.81 16.86
CA ASP A 78 -17.04 3.47 16.92
C ASP A 78 -17.45 2.91 15.56
N ALA A 79 -17.40 3.73 14.50
CA ALA A 79 -17.79 3.36 13.15
C ALA A 79 -16.77 3.82 12.11
N PHE A 80 -16.61 3.04 11.04
CA PHE A 80 -15.80 3.43 9.89
C PHE A 80 -16.42 4.64 9.18
N ALA A 81 -15.56 5.55 8.71
CA ALA A 81 -15.97 6.62 7.80
C ALA A 81 -16.25 6.06 6.38
N PRO A 82 -16.91 6.85 5.51
CA PRO A 82 -17.08 6.50 4.10
C PRO A 82 -15.73 6.23 3.41
N GLY A 83 -15.74 5.32 2.43
CA GLY A 83 -14.63 5.21 1.47
C GLY A 83 -14.52 6.46 0.61
N CYS A 84 -13.34 6.75 0.08
CA CYS A 84 -13.17 7.84 -0.87
C CYS A 84 -13.94 7.57 -2.17
N MET A 85 -14.40 8.62 -2.86
CA MET A 85 -15.16 8.52 -4.11
C MET A 85 -14.46 7.64 -5.11
N GLN A 86 -15.16 6.62 -5.60
CA GLN A 86 -14.69 5.59 -6.51
C GLN A 86 -15.88 4.89 -7.18
N ASP A 87 -15.62 3.98 -8.13
CA ASP A 87 -16.66 3.18 -8.74
C ASP A 87 -17.25 2.19 -7.71
N PRO A 88 -18.56 2.30 -7.36
CA PRO A 88 -19.14 1.49 -6.31
C PRO A 88 -19.27 0.00 -6.68
N VAL A 89 -19.42 -0.32 -7.97
CA VAL A 89 -19.56 -1.72 -8.42
C VAL A 89 -18.23 -2.44 -8.32
N LEU A 90 -17.17 -1.81 -8.82
CA LEU A 90 -15.83 -2.37 -8.74
C LEU A 90 -15.35 -2.43 -7.27
N ALA A 91 -15.54 -1.37 -6.51
CA ALA A 91 -15.12 -1.32 -5.11
C ALA A 91 -15.81 -2.40 -4.26
N ASN A 92 -17.11 -2.64 -4.49
CA ASN A 92 -17.85 -3.70 -3.80
C ASN A 92 -17.32 -5.10 -4.15
N ALA A 93 -16.96 -5.33 -5.40
CA ALA A 93 -16.32 -6.59 -5.81
C ALA A 93 -15.00 -6.84 -5.07
N PHE A 94 -14.26 -5.79 -4.69
CA PHE A 94 -13.07 -5.85 -3.84
C PHE A 94 -13.38 -5.83 -2.32
N GLY A 95 -14.64 -5.99 -1.94
CA GLY A 95 -15.07 -6.09 -0.54
C GLY A 95 -15.21 -4.75 0.18
N ALA A 96 -15.10 -3.62 -0.52
CA ALA A 96 -15.39 -2.32 0.07
C ALA A 96 -16.90 -2.12 0.23
N PRO A 97 -17.38 -1.59 1.37
CA PRO A 97 -18.77 -1.19 1.52
C PRO A 97 -19.17 -0.09 0.53
N THR A 98 -20.46 -0.01 0.22
CA THR A 98 -21.02 0.83 -0.85
C THR A 98 -21.19 2.32 -0.53
N HIS A 99 -20.74 2.78 0.65
CA HIS A 99 -20.85 4.18 1.05
C HIS A 99 -19.55 4.92 0.77
N PHE A 100 -19.58 5.80 -0.24
CA PHE A 100 -18.43 6.60 -0.70
C PHE A 100 -18.73 8.09 -0.60
N SER A 101 -17.72 8.90 -0.30
CA SER A 101 -17.82 10.35 -0.17
C SER A 101 -16.48 11.01 -0.52
N GLU A 102 -16.50 12.28 -0.89
CA GLU A 102 -15.28 13.09 -0.91
C GLU A 102 -14.79 13.41 0.52
N ASP A 103 -15.70 13.46 1.50
CA ASP A 103 -15.35 13.52 2.93
C ASP A 103 -14.92 12.13 3.42
N CYS A 104 -13.65 11.79 3.18
CA CYS A 104 -13.10 10.44 3.36
C CYS A 104 -11.72 10.40 4.03
N LEU A 105 -11.13 11.54 4.41
CA LEU A 105 -9.77 11.58 4.95
C LEU A 105 -9.76 11.21 6.44
N TYR A 106 -9.99 9.92 6.68
CA TYR A 106 -10.06 9.30 8.00
C TYR A 106 -9.11 8.12 8.09
N LEU A 107 -8.67 7.82 9.30
CA LEU A 107 -7.90 6.63 9.62
C LEU A 107 -8.58 5.82 10.73
N ASN A 108 -8.12 4.59 10.93
CA ASN A 108 -8.57 3.74 12.01
C ASN A 108 -7.37 3.22 12.79
N VAL A 109 -7.52 3.01 14.10
CA VAL A 109 -6.46 2.53 14.99
C VAL A 109 -6.95 1.33 15.77
N TRP A 110 -6.16 0.26 15.84
CA TRP A 110 -6.36 -0.90 16.73
C TRP A 110 -5.15 -1.03 17.64
N THR A 111 -5.39 -1.20 18.94
CA THR A 111 -4.32 -1.34 19.93
C THR A 111 -4.73 -2.28 21.06
N SER A 112 -3.77 -3.05 21.56
CA SER A 112 -3.89 -3.81 22.81
C SER A 112 -3.22 -3.10 24.00
N ALA A 113 -2.72 -1.88 23.79
CA ALA A 113 -2.08 -1.11 24.85
C ALA A 113 -3.06 -0.77 25.99
N LYS A 114 -2.58 -0.90 27.21
CA LYS A 114 -3.35 -0.53 28.41
C LYS A 114 -3.16 0.95 28.80
N ASN A 115 -2.07 1.56 28.35
CA ASN A 115 -1.75 2.96 28.60
C ASN A 115 -0.84 3.51 27.49
N ALA A 116 -0.61 4.81 27.49
CA ALA A 116 0.19 5.52 26.51
C ALA A 116 1.69 5.16 26.56
N ASP A 117 2.18 4.61 27.67
CA ASP A 117 3.61 4.29 27.87
C ASP A 117 4.01 2.90 27.34
N ALA A 118 3.08 2.15 26.74
CA ALA A 118 3.31 0.80 26.23
C ALA A 118 4.36 0.78 25.10
N LYS A 119 4.51 1.87 24.34
CA LYS A 119 5.50 2.03 23.25
C LYS A 119 5.54 0.85 22.29
N LEU A 120 4.36 0.37 21.86
CA LEU A 120 4.24 -0.72 20.90
C LEU A 120 4.72 -0.27 19.51
N PRO A 121 5.30 -1.16 18.69
CA PRO A 121 5.58 -0.86 17.29
C PRO A 121 4.28 -0.52 16.56
N VAL A 122 4.37 0.36 15.57
CA VAL A 122 3.23 0.84 14.79
C VAL A 122 3.35 0.32 13.37
N MET A 123 2.28 -0.24 12.83
CA MET A 123 2.17 -0.61 11.42
C MET A 123 1.06 0.20 10.77
N VAL A 124 1.36 0.87 9.65
CA VAL A 124 0.43 1.73 8.93
C VAL A 124 0.10 1.11 7.59
N TRP A 125 -1.14 0.64 7.44
CA TRP A 125 -1.64 0.00 6.23
C TRP A 125 -2.11 1.01 5.19
N ILE A 126 -1.65 0.83 3.95
CA ILE A 126 -2.05 1.56 2.75
C ILE A 126 -2.62 0.55 1.76
N TYR A 127 -3.91 0.62 1.48
CA TYR A 127 -4.60 -0.35 0.63
C TYR A 127 -4.24 -0.21 -0.85
N GLY A 128 -4.42 -1.31 -1.60
CA GLY A 128 -4.28 -1.37 -3.06
C GLY A 128 -5.51 -0.91 -3.84
N GLY A 129 -5.62 -1.39 -5.09
CA GLY A 129 -6.74 -1.09 -5.97
C GLY A 129 -6.40 -0.15 -7.13
N GLY A 130 -5.15 -0.19 -7.64
CA GLY A 130 -4.74 0.53 -8.84
C GLY A 130 -4.84 2.05 -8.75
N PHE A 131 -4.77 2.63 -7.56
CA PHE A 131 -5.03 4.05 -7.27
C PHE A 131 -6.42 4.55 -7.67
N ALA A 132 -7.31 3.66 -8.09
CA ALA A 132 -8.68 3.97 -8.50
C ALA A 132 -9.74 3.48 -7.51
N LEU A 133 -9.40 2.49 -6.69
CA LEU A 133 -10.27 1.78 -5.77
C LEU A 133 -9.61 1.63 -4.39
N GLY A 134 -10.40 1.10 -3.45
CA GLY A 134 -9.94 0.67 -2.13
C GLY A 134 -10.55 1.49 -0.99
N ALA A 135 -10.59 0.88 0.19
CA ALA A 135 -11.11 1.51 1.39
C ALA A 135 -10.53 0.87 2.66
N THR A 136 -10.53 1.61 3.76
CA THR A 136 -10.00 1.13 5.05
C THR A 136 -10.98 0.24 5.82
N ASN A 137 -12.23 0.16 5.37
CA ASN A 137 -13.33 -0.57 6.01
C ASN A 137 -13.59 -1.96 5.38
N VAL A 138 -12.66 -2.47 4.59
CA VAL A 138 -12.67 -3.86 4.10
C VAL A 138 -12.32 -4.80 5.24
N GLN A 139 -13.12 -5.85 5.46
CA GLN A 139 -12.93 -6.80 6.56
C GLN A 139 -11.56 -7.47 6.55
N LEU A 140 -11.00 -7.69 5.37
CA LEU A 140 -9.65 -8.25 5.19
C LEU A 140 -8.59 -7.45 5.97
N TYR A 141 -8.76 -6.14 6.11
CA TYR A 141 -7.81 -5.23 6.77
C TYR A 141 -8.11 -4.96 8.24
N ASP A 142 -9.01 -5.75 8.89
CA ASP A 142 -9.28 -5.60 10.32
C ASP A 142 -8.00 -5.84 11.14
N GLY A 143 -7.64 -4.86 11.96
CA GLY A 143 -6.38 -4.82 12.69
C GLY A 143 -6.36 -5.60 14.00
N THR A 144 -7.45 -6.25 14.37
CA THR A 144 -7.61 -6.92 15.68
C THR A 144 -6.51 -7.94 15.93
N LYS A 145 -6.18 -8.80 14.94
CA LYS A 145 -5.14 -9.84 15.10
C LYS A 145 -3.74 -9.25 15.25
N PHE A 146 -3.42 -8.18 14.53
CA PHE A 146 -2.16 -7.45 14.71
C PHE A 146 -2.06 -6.83 16.11
N ALA A 147 -3.14 -6.20 16.59
CA ALA A 147 -3.20 -5.63 17.92
C ALA A 147 -3.03 -6.70 19.01
N GLN A 148 -3.66 -7.87 18.87
CA GLN A 148 -3.48 -9.01 19.78
C GLN A 148 -2.03 -9.51 19.85
N LYS A 149 -1.26 -9.35 18.76
CA LYS A 149 0.17 -9.71 18.68
C LYS A 149 1.11 -8.58 19.14
N GLY A 150 0.57 -7.51 19.75
CA GLY A 150 1.35 -6.43 20.38
C GLY A 150 1.87 -5.37 19.40
N VAL A 151 1.11 -5.07 18.36
CA VAL A 151 1.37 -3.99 17.39
C VAL A 151 0.21 -3.02 17.43
N VAL A 152 0.45 -1.72 17.28
CA VAL A 152 -0.61 -0.76 16.96
C VAL A 152 -0.80 -0.76 15.45
N LEU A 153 -1.95 -1.21 14.96
CA LEU A 153 -2.29 -1.11 13.55
C LEU A 153 -3.05 0.18 13.28
N VAL A 154 -2.65 0.88 12.21
CA VAL A 154 -3.35 2.05 11.66
C VAL A 154 -3.67 1.77 10.20
N SER A 155 -4.92 2.00 9.76
CA SER A 155 -5.26 2.01 8.33
C SER A 155 -5.59 3.44 7.89
N VAL A 156 -5.00 3.92 6.80
CA VAL A 156 -5.11 5.30 6.33
C VAL A 156 -5.87 5.35 5.02
N ALA A 157 -6.97 6.11 4.97
CA ALA A 157 -7.67 6.39 3.72
C ALA A 157 -6.91 7.46 2.91
N TYR A 158 -7.03 7.39 1.58
CA TYR A 158 -6.48 8.38 0.66
C TYR A 158 -7.39 8.53 -0.55
N ARG A 159 -7.41 9.71 -1.16
CA ARG A 159 -8.18 9.96 -2.38
C ARG A 159 -7.66 9.14 -3.52
N VAL A 160 -8.58 8.55 -4.28
CA VAL A 160 -8.31 7.68 -5.42
C VAL A 160 -8.88 8.26 -6.71
N GLY A 161 -8.51 7.69 -7.85
CA GLY A 161 -9.00 8.09 -9.17
C GLY A 161 -8.80 9.57 -9.47
N PRO A 162 -9.77 10.22 -10.13
CA PRO A 162 -9.66 11.64 -10.49
C PRO A 162 -9.56 12.57 -9.28
N PHE A 163 -10.08 12.17 -8.11
CA PHE A 163 -10.02 12.99 -6.89
C PHE A 163 -8.63 13.01 -6.26
N GLY A 164 -7.88 11.91 -6.41
CA GLY A 164 -6.53 11.76 -5.87
C GLY A 164 -5.41 12.13 -6.83
N PHE A 165 -5.64 12.00 -8.16
CA PHE A 165 -4.52 11.98 -9.12
C PHE A 165 -4.77 12.79 -10.40
N LEU A 166 -5.76 13.67 -10.45
CA LEU A 166 -5.93 14.61 -11.57
C LEU A 166 -4.82 15.67 -11.55
N ALA A 167 -4.01 15.72 -12.62
CA ALA A 167 -3.13 16.85 -12.89
C ALA A 167 -3.77 17.79 -13.92
N HIS A 168 -3.57 19.08 -13.77
CA HIS A 168 -4.05 20.10 -14.73
C HIS A 168 -3.21 21.37 -14.62
N PRO A 169 -2.93 22.11 -15.74
CA PRO A 169 -2.12 23.33 -15.68
C PRO A 169 -2.66 24.41 -14.73
N GLU A 170 -3.98 24.53 -14.57
CA GLU A 170 -4.57 25.47 -13.62
C GLU A 170 -4.31 25.04 -12.17
N LEU A 171 -4.39 23.72 -11.86
CA LEU A 171 -4.07 23.20 -10.54
C LEU A 171 -2.58 23.39 -10.21
N THR A 172 -1.71 23.18 -11.19
CA THR A 172 -0.27 23.43 -11.05
C THR A 172 0.01 24.93 -10.78
N ARG A 173 -0.65 25.85 -11.51
CA ARG A 173 -0.53 27.29 -11.23
C ARG A 173 -1.11 27.67 -9.86
N GLU A 174 -2.26 27.11 -9.47
CA GLU A 174 -2.89 27.36 -8.17
C GLU A 174 -2.00 26.89 -7.00
N SER A 175 -1.35 25.74 -7.13
CA SER A 175 -0.43 25.21 -6.11
C SER A 175 0.91 25.95 -6.06
N GLY A 176 1.32 26.60 -7.16
CA GLY A 176 2.66 27.15 -7.37
C GLY A 176 3.78 26.10 -7.50
N LYS A 177 3.41 24.82 -7.67
CA LYS A 177 4.33 23.66 -7.69
C LYS A 177 3.91 22.67 -8.78
N GLY A 178 3.45 21.48 -8.41
CA GLY A 178 2.88 20.48 -9.31
C GLY A 178 1.45 20.12 -8.93
N SER A 179 0.85 19.20 -9.67
CA SER A 179 -0.50 18.67 -9.42
C SER A 179 -0.56 17.16 -9.71
N GLY A 180 -1.61 16.47 -9.24
CA GLY A 180 -1.81 15.05 -9.51
C GLY A 180 -1.19 14.08 -8.50
N ALA A 181 -0.76 14.55 -7.32
CA ALA A 181 -0.22 13.69 -6.26
C ALA A 181 -1.01 13.80 -4.93
N TYR A 182 -2.28 14.20 -4.99
CA TYR A 182 -3.08 14.48 -3.78
C TYR A 182 -3.28 13.23 -2.91
N GLY A 183 -3.49 12.05 -3.51
CA GLY A 183 -3.60 10.79 -2.77
C GLY A 183 -2.31 10.46 -1.99
N LEU A 184 -1.13 10.69 -2.57
CA LEU A 184 0.14 10.53 -1.85
C LEU A 184 0.31 11.58 -0.74
N GLN A 185 -0.16 12.80 -0.98
CA GLN A 185 -0.15 13.86 0.04
C GLN A 185 -1.10 13.53 1.20
N ASP A 186 -2.23 12.84 0.93
CA ASP A 186 -3.14 12.33 1.96
C ASP A 186 -2.46 11.28 2.84
N MET A 187 -1.73 10.33 2.23
CA MET A 187 -0.94 9.33 2.97
C MET A 187 0.13 10.02 3.85
N ILE A 188 0.83 11.01 3.33
CA ILE A 188 1.80 11.81 4.09
C ILE A 188 1.13 12.54 5.25
N ALA A 189 -0.08 13.09 5.07
CA ALA A 189 -0.83 13.73 6.14
C ALA A 189 -1.26 12.72 7.22
N GLY A 190 -1.71 11.52 6.82
CA GLY A 190 -1.98 10.41 7.74
C GLY A 190 -0.74 10.00 8.55
N LEU A 191 0.42 9.91 7.90
CA LEU A 191 1.68 9.60 8.58
C LEU A 191 2.12 10.72 9.56
N ARG A 192 1.89 11.98 9.23
CA ARG A 192 2.12 13.10 10.16
C ARG A 192 1.21 12.99 11.36
N TRP A 193 -0.07 12.69 11.13
CA TRP A 193 -1.02 12.45 12.21
C TRP A 193 -0.54 11.30 13.12
N VAL A 194 -0.06 10.18 12.55
CA VAL A 194 0.53 9.07 13.32
C VAL A 194 1.71 9.57 14.16
N LYS A 195 2.64 10.30 13.59
CA LYS A 195 3.79 10.85 14.30
C LYS A 195 3.39 11.71 15.51
N GLU A 196 2.33 12.51 15.37
CA GLU A 196 1.86 13.44 16.41
C GLU A 196 1.01 12.79 17.49
N ASN A 197 0.23 11.73 17.14
CA ASN A 197 -0.85 11.26 17.99
C ASN A 197 -0.72 9.81 18.47
N ILE A 198 0.07 8.95 17.79
CA ILE A 198 -0.01 7.50 18.01
C ILE A 198 0.45 7.08 19.42
N ALA A 199 1.26 7.89 20.10
CA ALA A 199 1.62 7.67 21.49
C ALA A 199 0.42 7.66 22.42
N LYS A 200 -0.66 8.39 22.09
CA LYS A 200 -1.91 8.39 22.86
C LYS A 200 -2.64 7.03 22.82
N PHE A 201 -2.30 6.20 21.85
CA PHE A 201 -2.81 4.84 21.66
C PHE A 201 -1.78 3.76 22.08
N GLY A 202 -0.72 4.17 22.80
CA GLY A 202 0.35 3.29 23.26
C GLY A 202 1.34 2.87 22.17
N GLY A 203 1.30 3.51 20.99
CA GLY A 203 2.25 3.29 19.90
C GLY A 203 3.51 4.14 20.04
N ASP A 204 4.63 3.66 19.50
CA ASP A 204 5.89 4.37 19.45
C ASP A 204 6.06 5.11 18.12
N PRO A 205 6.01 6.46 18.08
CA PRO A 205 6.16 7.22 16.84
C PRO A 205 7.57 7.12 16.23
N SER A 206 8.55 6.55 16.93
CA SER A 206 9.89 6.27 16.42
C SER A 206 10.05 4.86 15.83
N ARG A 207 8.99 4.04 15.88
CA ARG A 207 8.97 2.66 15.36
C ARG A 207 7.78 2.42 14.44
N VAL A 208 7.65 3.26 13.41
CA VAL A 208 6.57 3.20 12.42
C VAL A 208 7.03 2.40 11.20
N THR A 209 6.29 1.38 10.83
CA THR A 209 6.43 0.61 9.60
C THR A 209 5.25 0.95 8.69
N ILE A 210 5.50 1.46 7.48
CA ILE A 210 4.47 1.58 6.45
C ILE A 210 4.41 0.30 5.65
N PHE A 211 3.20 -0.17 5.33
CA PHE A 211 3.04 -1.37 4.52
C PHE A 211 1.81 -1.29 3.65
N GLY A 212 1.83 -1.97 2.52
CA GLY A 212 0.74 -1.99 1.58
C GLY A 212 0.95 -3.00 0.47
N GLU A 213 -0.14 -3.34 -0.20
CA GLU A 213 -0.16 -4.29 -1.29
C GLU A 213 -0.59 -3.61 -2.60
N SER A 214 -0.10 -4.12 -3.76
CA SER A 214 -0.46 -3.59 -5.08
C SER A 214 -0.18 -2.08 -5.19
N ALA A 215 -1.18 -1.27 -5.54
CA ALA A 215 -1.05 0.18 -5.54
C ALA A 215 -0.62 0.75 -4.17
N GLY A 216 -1.01 0.11 -3.06
CA GLY A 216 -0.52 0.44 -1.72
C GLY A 216 0.98 0.13 -1.56
N GLY A 217 1.43 -1.02 -2.07
CA GLY A 217 2.85 -1.40 -2.15
C GLY A 217 3.65 -0.45 -3.06
N ILE A 218 3.08 -0.06 -4.20
CA ILE A 218 3.65 0.97 -5.07
C ILE A 218 3.75 2.32 -4.34
N ALA A 219 2.69 2.71 -3.61
CA ALA A 219 2.67 3.96 -2.86
C ALA A 219 3.74 3.99 -1.76
N VAL A 220 3.92 2.90 -0.98
CA VAL A 220 4.97 2.88 0.05
C VAL A 220 6.36 2.97 -0.55
N SER A 221 6.59 2.41 -1.75
CA SER A 221 7.85 2.58 -2.47
C SER A 221 8.07 4.03 -2.91
N MET A 222 7.03 4.70 -3.39
CA MET A 222 7.07 6.13 -3.72
C MET A 222 7.35 7.01 -2.50
N LEU A 223 6.73 6.70 -1.35
CA LEU A 223 6.99 7.38 -0.08
C LEU A 223 8.43 7.17 0.39
N ALA A 224 9.02 5.99 0.16
CA ALA A 224 10.43 5.73 0.46
C ALA A 224 11.39 6.63 -0.35
N ALA A 225 11.01 7.06 -1.56
CA ALA A 225 11.77 8.00 -2.37
C ALA A 225 11.32 9.47 -2.20
N SER A 226 10.22 9.73 -1.49
CA SER A 226 9.67 11.08 -1.34
C SER A 226 10.41 11.88 -0.27
N PRO A 227 10.93 13.09 -0.58
CA PRO A 227 11.53 13.96 0.43
C PRO A 227 10.50 14.47 1.45
N ARG A 228 9.20 14.52 1.08
CA ARG A 228 8.12 14.98 1.96
C ARG A 228 7.72 13.96 3.03
N ALA A 229 8.09 12.69 2.84
CA ALA A 229 7.82 11.61 3.79
C ALA A 229 9.02 11.32 4.73
N LYS A 230 10.13 12.04 4.59
CA LYS A 230 11.33 11.86 5.39
C LYS A 230 11.06 11.99 6.90
N GLY A 231 11.45 10.95 7.67
CA GLY A 231 11.29 10.92 9.13
C GLY A 231 9.86 10.71 9.62
N LEU A 232 8.96 10.22 8.74
CA LEU A 232 7.59 9.85 9.10
C LEU A 232 7.43 8.33 9.29
N PHE A 233 8.37 7.53 8.81
CA PHE A 233 8.43 6.08 8.98
C PHE A 233 9.88 5.61 9.14
N HIS A 234 10.05 4.37 9.58
CA HIS A 234 11.34 3.79 9.97
C HIS A 234 11.58 2.43 9.29
N ARG A 235 10.55 1.83 8.68
CA ARG A 235 10.59 0.56 7.94
C ARG A 235 9.52 0.56 6.87
N VAL A 236 9.73 -0.24 5.83
CA VAL A 236 8.80 -0.36 4.70
C VAL A 236 8.56 -1.83 4.40
N ILE A 237 7.28 -2.20 4.20
CA ILE A 237 6.90 -3.49 3.63
C ILE A 237 6.10 -3.20 2.36
N SER A 238 6.52 -3.77 1.22
CA SER A 238 5.81 -3.66 -0.05
C SER A 238 5.44 -5.04 -0.57
N GLU A 239 4.15 -5.30 -0.60
CA GLU A 239 3.56 -6.54 -1.08
C GLU A 239 3.13 -6.31 -2.52
N SER A 240 3.73 -7.01 -3.48
CA SER A 240 3.43 -6.88 -4.92
C SER A 240 3.40 -5.42 -5.38
N GLY A 241 4.48 -4.66 -5.09
CA GLY A 241 4.55 -3.23 -5.36
C GLY A 241 5.91 -2.78 -5.86
N GLY A 242 6.04 -1.46 -6.03
CA GLY A 242 7.27 -0.82 -6.48
C GLY A 242 7.06 0.12 -7.66
N SER A 243 7.89 1.15 -7.77
CA SER A 243 7.77 2.20 -8.80
C SER A 243 9.14 2.55 -9.39
N PHE A 244 9.86 1.53 -9.87
CA PHE A 244 11.23 1.67 -10.37
C PHE A 244 11.35 1.69 -11.90
N ALA A 245 10.26 1.49 -12.65
CA ALA A 245 10.29 1.65 -14.11
C ALA A 245 10.55 3.12 -14.49
N PRO A 246 11.13 3.37 -15.68
CA PRO A 246 11.32 4.72 -16.18
C PRO A 246 10.01 5.51 -16.22
N VAL A 247 10.09 6.82 -16.03
CA VAL A 247 8.93 7.71 -16.21
C VAL A 247 8.31 7.46 -17.59
N ARG A 248 6.97 7.39 -17.63
CA ARG A 248 6.19 7.03 -18.81
C ARG A 248 6.41 8.01 -19.96
N LEU A 249 6.62 7.49 -21.16
CA LEU A 249 6.66 8.27 -22.41
C LEU A 249 5.25 8.46 -22.98
N ALA A 250 5.07 9.51 -23.81
CA ALA A 250 3.75 9.95 -24.29
C ALA A 250 2.93 8.89 -25.04
N LYS A 251 3.54 7.86 -25.60
CA LYS A 251 2.87 6.79 -26.36
C LYS A 251 2.70 5.50 -25.56
N GLU A 252 3.16 5.46 -24.31
CA GLU A 252 3.08 4.28 -23.48
C GLU A 252 1.82 4.29 -22.64
N GLY A 253 1.09 3.18 -22.70
CA GLY A 253 0.06 2.85 -21.74
C GLY A 253 0.66 2.25 -20.46
N GLY A 254 -0.18 2.03 -19.45
CA GLY A 254 0.15 1.21 -18.31
C GLY A 254 0.44 1.96 -17.00
N GLN A 255 0.98 1.21 -16.05
CA GLN A 255 1.07 1.57 -14.63
C GLN A 255 2.34 2.37 -14.26
N ASN A 256 3.00 3.01 -15.23
CA ASN A 256 4.20 3.80 -14.98
C ASN A 256 3.86 5.25 -14.64
N VAL A 257 4.69 5.86 -13.78
CA VAL A 257 4.56 7.27 -13.36
C VAL A 257 4.63 8.19 -14.58
N PRO A 258 3.57 8.98 -14.87
CA PRO A 258 3.64 10.00 -15.91
C PRO A 258 4.46 11.22 -15.44
N ASN A 259 5.12 11.91 -16.36
CA ASN A 259 5.62 13.23 -16.06
C ASN A 259 4.45 14.25 -15.96
N LEU A 260 4.71 15.40 -15.34
CA LEU A 260 3.67 16.41 -15.10
C LEU A 260 3.01 16.90 -16.38
N GLN A 261 3.78 17.21 -17.44
CA GLN A 261 3.26 17.73 -18.71
C GLN A 261 2.27 16.75 -19.36
N MET A 262 2.58 15.48 -19.32
CA MET A 262 1.75 14.42 -19.86
C MET A 262 0.45 14.26 -19.07
N ALA A 263 0.56 14.22 -17.74
CA ALA A 263 -0.60 14.13 -16.84
C ALA A 263 -1.51 15.36 -16.96
N GLU A 264 -0.94 16.56 -17.14
CA GLU A 264 -1.71 17.80 -17.40
C GLU A 264 -2.43 17.77 -18.75
N SER A 265 -1.80 17.18 -19.79
CA SER A 265 -2.46 16.99 -21.09
C SER A 265 -3.66 16.05 -20.98
N ASP A 266 -3.51 14.95 -20.23
CA ASP A 266 -4.59 14.01 -19.98
C ASP A 266 -5.69 14.64 -19.11
N GLY A 267 -5.32 15.50 -18.16
CA GLY A 267 -6.26 16.26 -17.34
C GLY A 267 -7.10 17.28 -18.14
N LYS A 268 -6.50 17.95 -19.14
CA LYS A 268 -7.26 18.80 -20.06
C LYS A 268 -8.32 18.03 -20.84
N LYS A 269 -7.96 16.82 -21.34
CA LYS A 269 -8.91 15.94 -22.02
C LYS A 269 -10.04 15.52 -21.07
N PHE A 270 -9.69 15.18 -19.82
CA PHE A 270 -10.68 14.81 -18.83
C PHE A 270 -11.66 15.94 -18.50
N LEU A 271 -11.19 17.20 -18.39
CA LEU A 271 -12.09 18.34 -18.21
C LEU A 271 -13.01 18.55 -19.43
N ALA A 272 -12.50 18.35 -20.63
CA ALA A 272 -13.33 18.39 -21.85
C ALA A 272 -14.40 17.29 -21.84
N ASP A 273 -14.08 16.05 -21.45
CA ASP A 273 -15.02 14.95 -21.27
C ASP A 273 -16.12 15.28 -20.24
N LEU A 274 -15.78 16.04 -19.19
CA LEU A 274 -16.72 16.56 -18.18
C LEU A 274 -17.60 17.71 -18.68
N GLY A 275 -17.29 18.31 -19.84
CA GLY A 275 -17.92 19.56 -20.30
C GLY A 275 -17.53 20.78 -19.45
N ALA A 276 -16.43 20.70 -18.69
CA ALA A 276 -15.96 21.77 -17.82
C ALA A 276 -14.91 22.62 -18.55
N ARG A 277 -15.13 23.94 -18.65
CA ARG A 277 -14.22 24.87 -19.32
C ARG A 277 -12.93 25.16 -18.54
N ASP A 278 -12.97 25.02 -17.22
CA ASP A 278 -11.89 25.32 -16.28
C ASP A 278 -12.06 24.53 -14.96
N ILE A 279 -11.05 24.59 -14.08
CA ILE A 279 -11.07 23.90 -12.78
C ILE A 279 -12.17 24.43 -11.86
N LYS A 280 -12.50 25.72 -11.93
CA LYS A 280 -13.59 26.31 -11.13
C LYS A 280 -14.94 25.68 -11.52
N ALA A 281 -15.21 25.57 -12.83
CA ALA A 281 -16.42 24.88 -13.32
C ALA A 281 -16.42 23.40 -12.93
N ALA A 282 -15.29 22.71 -13.04
CA ALA A 282 -15.18 21.30 -12.65
C ALA A 282 -15.39 21.10 -11.14
N ARG A 283 -14.94 22.01 -10.26
CA ARG A 283 -15.21 21.98 -8.81
C ARG A 283 -16.69 22.12 -8.47
N ALA A 284 -17.47 22.77 -9.32
CA ALA A 284 -18.91 22.93 -9.13
C ALA A 284 -19.74 21.68 -9.48
N LEU A 285 -19.14 20.71 -10.17
CA LEU A 285 -19.81 19.45 -10.56
C LEU A 285 -19.98 18.53 -9.35
N GLY A 286 -21.05 17.70 -9.38
CA GLY A 286 -21.25 16.64 -8.40
C GLY A 286 -20.13 15.58 -8.45
N ALA A 287 -19.76 15.02 -7.31
CA ALA A 287 -18.72 14.00 -7.23
C ALA A 287 -19.06 12.75 -8.06
N GLU A 288 -20.32 12.33 -8.04
CA GLU A 288 -20.79 11.18 -8.84
C GLU A 288 -20.64 11.42 -10.36
N GLN A 289 -20.89 12.64 -10.83
CA GLN A 289 -20.70 13.01 -12.24
C GLN A 289 -19.23 12.91 -12.64
N ILE A 290 -18.32 13.40 -11.79
CA ILE A 290 -16.87 13.32 -12.00
C ILE A 290 -16.42 11.86 -12.03
N GLN A 291 -16.88 11.05 -11.06
CA GLN A 291 -16.55 9.63 -10.98
C GLN A 291 -17.05 8.85 -12.20
N LYS A 292 -18.28 9.10 -12.61
CA LYS A 292 -18.86 8.45 -13.81
C LYS A 292 -18.08 8.76 -15.08
N SER A 293 -17.63 10.00 -15.26
CA SER A 293 -16.80 10.41 -16.40
C SER A 293 -15.38 9.80 -16.36
N ALA A 294 -14.85 9.53 -15.17
CA ALA A 294 -13.58 8.83 -15.03
C ALA A 294 -13.64 7.37 -15.50
N GLY A 295 -14.83 6.75 -15.39
CA GLY A 295 -15.04 5.33 -15.64
C GLY A 295 -14.36 4.44 -14.60
N GLY A 296 -14.48 3.12 -14.78
CA GLY A 296 -13.82 2.10 -13.94
C GLY A 296 -12.43 1.71 -14.45
N ASN A 297 -11.74 2.54 -15.22
CA ASN A 297 -10.48 2.19 -15.86
C ASN A 297 -9.31 2.31 -14.86
N LEU A 298 -8.82 1.17 -14.37
CA LEU A 298 -7.63 1.08 -13.53
C LEU A 298 -6.41 1.64 -14.31
N GLY A 299 -5.67 2.56 -13.70
CA GLY A 299 -4.47 3.16 -14.29
C GLY A 299 -4.71 4.44 -15.11
N ARG A 300 -5.97 4.89 -15.32
CA ARG A 300 -6.23 6.19 -15.98
C ARG A 300 -5.68 7.37 -15.18
N PHE A 301 -5.82 7.32 -13.86
CA PHE A 301 -5.29 8.32 -12.93
C PHE A 301 -4.23 7.67 -12.06
N TRP A 302 -2.99 8.07 -12.25
CA TRP A 302 -1.82 7.50 -11.58
C TRP A 302 -1.04 8.60 -10.86
N PRO A 303 -0.32 8.30 -9.77
CA PRO A 303 0.55 9.29 -9.13
C PRO A 303 1.51 9.92 -10.13
N VAL A 304 1.62 11.24 -10.08
CA VAL A 304 2.35 12.06 -11.06
C VAL A 304 3.70 12.48 -10.49
N ALA A 305 4.74 12.50 -11.32
CA ALA A 305 6.01 13.13 -10.99
C ALA A 305 5.81 14.66 -10.93
N ASP A 306 5.28 15.13 -9.81
CA ASP A 306 4.87 16.53 -9.56
C ASP A 306 6.05 17.47 -9.21
N GLY A 307 7.26 16.91 -9.08
CA GLY A 307 8.47 17.66 -8.74
C GLY A 307 8.61 17.98 -7.23
N GLU A 308 7.64 17.63 -6.40
CA GLU A 308 7.64 17.89 -4.95
C GLU A 308 7.40 16.63 -4.13
N THR A 309 6.32 15.90 -4.38
CA THR A 309 5.97 14.65 -3.71
C THR A 309 6.72 13.49 -4.36
N LEU A 310 6.69 13.42 -5.70
CA LEU A 310 7.48 12.54 -6.55
C LEU A 310 8.41 13.40 -7.41
N ILE A 311 9.71 13.31 -7.15
CA ILE A 311 10.70 14.23 -7.73
C ILE A 311 11.40 13.69 -8.98
N GLY A 312 10.94 12.55 -9.53
CA GLY A 312 11.49 11.95 -10.76
C GLY A 312 11.47 10.43 -10.80
N ASP A 313 12.32 9.84 -11.63
CA ASP A 313 12.52 8.39 -11.74
C ASP A 313 13.08 7.83 -10.44
N GLN A 314 12.32 6.95 -9.80
CA GLN A 314 12.69 6.40 -8.49
C GLN A 314 13.97 5.56 -8.55
N TYR A 315 14.22 4.84 -9.65
CA TYR A 315 15.45 4.10 -9.84
C TYR A 315 16.67 5.03 -9.84
N GLU A 316 16.60 6.14 -10.57
CA GLU A 316 17.69 7.13 -10.62
C GLU A 316 17.87 7.84 -9.27
N LEU A 317 16.80 8.09 -8.53
CA LEU A 317 16.89 8.62 -7.17
C LEU A 317 17.65 7.68 -6.24
N TYR A 318 17.38 6.39 -6.28
CA TYR A 318 18.09 5.39 -5.50
C TYR A 318 19.55 5.27 -5.93
N GLN A 319 19.84 5.25 -7.23
CA GLN A 319 21.21 5.26 -7.77
C GLN A 319 22.02 6.47 -7.26
N ALA A 320 21.38 7.60 -7.08
CA ALA A 320 21.97 8.83 -6.57
C ALA A 320 22.00 8.91 -5.02
N GLY A 321 21.53 7.89 -4.31
CA GLY A 321 21.43 7.91 -2.83
C GLY A 321 20.38 8.89 -2.29
N ARG A 322 19.40 9.30 -3.10
CA ARG A 322 18.36 10.29 -2.77
C ARG A 322 17.05 9.59 -2.37
N PHE A 323 17.06 8.83 -1.30
CA PHE A 323 15.89 8.13 -0.77
C PHE A 323 15.93 8.08 0.77
N ASN A 324 14.84 7.68 1.39
CA ASN A 324 14.73 7.48 2.83
C ASN A 324 15.25 6.07 3.16
N ASP A 325 16.53 5.96 3.52
CA ASP A 325 17.18 4.67 3.79
C ASP A 325 16.63 4.04 5.08
N THR A 326 15.81 3.02 4.90
CA THR A 326 15.18 2.22 5.97
C THR A 326 15.20 0.75 5.59
N PRO A 327 15.15 -0.19 6.55
CA PRO A 327 14.94 -1.60 6.24
C PRO A 327 13.69 -1.80 5.38
N VAL A 328 13.78 -2.68 4.36
CA VAL A 328 12.67 -3.02 3.47
C VAL A 328 12.41 -4.52 3.46
N LEU A 329 11.14 -4.91 3.51
CA LEU A 329 10.64 -6.26 3.29
C LEU A 329 9.70 -6.19 2.08
N ILE A 330 10.06 -6.89 0.99
CA ILE A 330 9.43 -6.70 -0.31
C ILE A 330 9.26 -8.06 -1.00
N GLY A 331 8.20 -8.22 -1.78
CA GLY A 331 8.00 -9.49 -2.46
C GLY A 331 6.83 -9.48 -3.43
N THR A 332 6.58 -10.65 -4.02
CA THR A 332 5.54 -10.86 -5.03
C THR A 332 4.94 -12.25 -4.94
N ASN A 333 3.80 -12.43 -5.61
CA ASN A 333 3.13 -13.72 -5.75
C ASN A 333 3.55 -14.43 -7.05
N SER A 334 3.40 -15.74 -7.08
CA SER A 334 3.91 -16.59 -8.16
C SER A 334 3.11 -16.51 -9.46
N ASP A 335 1.80 -16.19 -9.43
CA ASP A 335 0.94 -16.00 -10.62
C ASP A 335 0.13 -14.70 -10.57
N GLU A 336 0.79 -13.58 -10.32
CA GLU A 336 0.19 -12.22 -10.30
C GLU A 336 -0.65 -11.92 -11.54
N GLY A 337 -0.22 -12.43 -12.69
CA GLY A 337 -0.85 -12.19 -13.99
C GLY A 337 -2.21 -12.85 -14.16
N ALA A 338 -2.55 -13.87 -13.38
CA ALA A 338 -3.79 -14.62 -13.51
C ALA A 338 -5.05 -13.76 -13.31
N LEU A 339 -4.97 -12.72 -12.46
CA LEU A 339 -6.08 -11.79 -12.26
C LEU A 339 -6.32 -10.87 -13.45
N PHE A 340 -5.27 -10.51 -14.19
CA PHE A 340 -5.29 -9.44 -15.20
C PHE A 340 -5.33 -9.97 -16.64
N VAL A 341 -4.72 -11.13 -16.91
CA VAL A 341 -4.63 -11.75 -18.24
C VAL A 341 -5.63 -12.91 -18.32
N ARG A 342 -6.77 -12.66 -18.94
CA ARG A 342 -7.90 -13.61 -18.97
C ARG A 342 -8.16 -14.26 -20.33
N SER A 343 -7.57 -13.72 -21.40
CA SER A 343 -7.77 -14.21 -22.77
C SER A 343 -6.57 -14.99 -23.24
N SER A 344 -6.79 -16.11 -23.95
CA SER A 344 -5.74 -16.85 -24.63
C SER A 344 -4.99 -15.97 -25.63
N VAL A 345 -3.70 -16.22 -25.77
CA VAL A 345 -2.80 -15.49 -26.67
C VAL A 345 -2.08 -16.51 -27.55
N THR A 346 -2.08 -16.30 -28.87
CA THR A 346 -1.34 -17.14 -29.79
C THR A 346 0.14 -16.73 -29.84
N PRO A 347 1.08 -17.62 -30.25
CA PRO A 347 2.48 -17.28 -30.43
C PRO A 347 2.71 -16.03 -31.28
N ALA A 348 2.04 -15.94 -32.43
CA ALA A 348 2.14 -14.80 -33.33
C ALA A 348 1.63 -13.48 -32.72
N ALA A 349 0.54 -13.54 -31.94
CA ALA A 349 0.01 -12.37 -31.25
C ALA A 349 0.97 -11.90 -30.13
N PHE A 350 1.54 -12.85 -29.37
CA PHE A 350 2.54 -12.55 -28.36
C PHE A 350 3.79 -11.89 -28.97
N GLU A 351 4.36 -12.51 -30.02
CA GLU A 351 5.54 -11.97 -30.70
C GLU A 351 5.28 -10.55 -31.23
N LYS A 352 4.13 -10.32 -31.88
CA LYS A 352 3.74 -9.01 -32.38
C LYS A 352 3.68 -7.98 -31.24
N GLN A 353 3.02 -8.30 -30.14
CA GLN A 353 2.92 -7.42 -28.97
C GLN A 353 4.28 -7.05 -28.39
N ILE A 354 5.19 -8.04 -28.29
CA ILE A 354 6.54 -7.78 -27.77
C ILE A 354 7.34 -6.89 -28.73
N ARG A 355 7.29 -7.14 -30.04
CA ARG A 355 8.00 -6.30 -31.02
C ARG A 355 7.49 -4.86 -31.03
N GLU A 356 6.18 -4.65 -30.89
CA GLU A 356 5.58 -3.32 -30.81
C GLU A 356 5.90 -2.60 -29.48
N GLY A 357 5.98 -3.33 -28.36
CA GLY A 357 6.15 -2.75 -27.02
C GLY A 357 7.58 -2.51 -26.57
N TYR A 358 8.54 -3.32 -27.05
CA TYR A 358 9.91 -3.35 -26.51
C TYR A 358 11.00 -2.84 -27.45
N GLY A 359 10.63 -2.43 -28.68
CA GLY A 359 11.53 -1.78 -29.62
C GLY A 359 12.81 -2.58 -29.89
N ALA A 360 13.98 -1.97 -29.73
CA ALA A 360 15.27 -2.60 -29.97
C ALA A 360 15.57 -3.79 -29.03
N GLU A 361 14.93 -3.88 -27.89
CA GLU A 361 15.11 -4.96 -26.92
C GLU A 361 14.10 -6.10 -27.08
N ALA A 362 13.26 -6.08 -28.13
CA ALA A 362 12.20 -7.08 -28.34
C ALA A 362 12.75 -8.51 -28.43
N ASP A 363 13.86 -8.73 -29.13
CA ASP A 363 14.47 -10.08 -29.23
C ASP A 363 15.02 -10.55 -27.88
N THR A 364 15.56 -9.66 -27.05
CA THR A 364 15.97 -9.97 -25.68
C THR A 364 14.80 -10.48 -24.84
N ILE A 365 13.64 -9.84 -24.96
CA ILE A 365 12.42 -10.25 -24.26
C ILE A 365 11.90 -11.58 -24.83
N LEU A 366 11.77 -11.72 -26.16
CA LEU A 366 11.28 -12.95 -26.79
C LEU A 366 12.12 -14.18 -26.40
N ASN A 367 13.43 -14.03 -26.30
CA ASN A 367 14.33 -15.12 -25.88
C ASN A 367 14.12 -15.54 -24.41
N ALA A 368 13.68 -14.63 -23.53
CA ALA A 368 13.45 -14.92 -22.13
C ALA A 368 12.05 -15.52 -21.84
N TYR A 369 11.10 -15.39 -22.78
CA TYR A 369 9.71 -15.80 -22.60
C TYR A 369 9.31 -16.87 -23.63
N PRO A 370 9.21 -18.17 -23.26
CA PRO A 370 8.77 -19.25 -24.14
C PRO A 370 7.38 -18.96 -24.72
N HIS A 371 7.21 -19.14 -26.03
CA HIS A 371 5.96 -18.80 -26.73
C HIS A 371 5.70 -19.64 -27.98
N SER A 372 6.25 -20.86 -28.05
CA SER A 372 6.12 -21.74 -29.23
C SER A 372 4.74 -22.36 -29.38
N THR A 373 3.95 -22.40 -28.30
CA THR A 373 2.57 -22.92 -28.28
C THR A 373 1.62 -21.90 -27.66
N ASP A 374 0.31 -22.02 -27.91
CA ASP A 374 -0.70 -21.14 -27.29
C ASP A 374 -0.61 -21.19 -25.75
N LYS A 375 -0.37 -22.35 -25.17
CA LYS A 375 -0.19 -22.51 -23.72
C LYS A 375 1.03 -21.74 -23.21
N GLU A 376 2.16 -21.83 -23.88
CA GLU A 376 3.37 -21.09 -23.53
C GLU A 376 3.17 -19.58 -23.73
N ALA A 377 2.59 -19.16 -24.87
CA ALA A 377 2.32 -17.75 -25.16
C ALA A 377 1.38 -17.12 -24.11
N PHE A 378 0.34 -17.85 -23.71
CA PHE A 378 -0.57 -17.40 -22.66
C PHE A 378 0.14 -17.30 -21.31
N LYS A 379 0.92 -18.33 -20.93
CA LYS A 379 1.73 -18.28 -19.70
C LYS A 379 2.72 -17.12 -19.73
N SER A 380 3.46 -16.94 -20.83
CA SER A 380 4.43 -15.85 -20.98
C SER A 380 3.77 -14.47 -20.93
N THR A 381 2.52 -14.34 -21.40
CA THR A 381 1.74 -13.09 -21.25
C THR A 381 1.42 -12.81 -19.77
N LYS A 382 1.05 -13.82 -18.99
CA LYS A 382 0.86 -13.67 -17.53
C LYS A 382 2.17 -13.33 -16.83
N ASP A 383 3.24 -14.04 -17.18
CA ASP A 383 4.55 -13.86 -16.59
C ASP A 383 5.11 -12.46 -16.86
N ILE A 384 5.05 -11.97 -18.10
CA ILE A 384 5.56 -10.62 -18.43
C ILE A 384 4.76 -9.52 -17.71
N PHE A 385 3.44 -9.73 -17.53
CA PHE A 385 2.65 -8.84 -16.71
C PHE A 385 3.16 -8.83 -15.25
N ARG A 386 3.37 -10.02 -14.65
CA ARG A 386 3.92 -10.14 -13.29
C ARG A 386 5.25 -9.41 -13.15
N GLU A 387 6.19 -9.68 -14.07
CA GLU A 387 7.52 -9.08 -14.00
C GLU A 387 7.48 -7.56 -14.21
N THR A 388 6.72 -7.06 -15.19
CA THR A 388 6.67 -5.62 -15.48
C THR A 388 5.86 -4.82 -14.47
N ALA A 389 4.86 -5.42 -13.82
CA ALA A 389 4.03 -4.73 -12.84
C ALA A 389 4.62 -4.78 -11.42
N PHE A 390 5.30 -5.89 -11.05
CA PHE A 390 5.65 -6.16 -9.66
C PHE A 390 7.06 -6.74 -9.46
N ALA A 391 7.40 -7.88 -10.09
CA ALA A 391 8.57 -8.66 -9.70
C ALA A 391 9.89 -7.98 -10.06
N TRP A 392 9.99 -7.32 -11.22
CA TRP A 392 11.18 -6.57 -11.56
C TRP A 392 11.38 -5.38 -10.62
N HIS A 393 10.31 -4.69 -10.24
CA HIS A 393 10.38 -3.58 -9.29
C HIS A 393 10.90 -4.03 -7.93
N THR A 394 10.41 -5.17 -7.43
CA THR A 394 10.86 -5.79 -6.18
C THR A 394 12.35 -6.14 -6.24
N TRP A 395 12.76 -6.81 -7.30
CA TRP A 395 14.15 -7.22 -7.50
C TRP A 395 15.09 -6.01 -7.69
N ALA A 396 14.70 -5.02 -8.49
CA ALA A 396 15.45 -3.78 -8.67
C ALA A 396 15.60 -3.02 -7.34
N TRP A 397 14.53 -2.95 -6.55
CA TRP A 397 14.57 -2.31 -5.23
C TRP A 397 15.53 -3.03 -4.29
N ALA A 398 15.45 -4.36 -4.18
CA ALA A 398 16.36 -5.15 -3.34
C ALA A 398 17.84 -4.90 -3.70
N ARG A 399 18.17 -4.90 -5.00
CA ARG A 399 19.51 -4.60 -5.51
C ARG A 399 19.95 -3.18 -5.15
N LEU A 400 19.14 -2.19 -5.46
CA LEU A 400 19.44 -0.79 -5.18
C LEU A 400 19.57 -0.53 -3.68
N GLN A 401 18.70 -1.10 -2.86
CA GLN A 401 18.78 -0.99 -1.41
C GLN A 401 20.08 -1.59 -0.87
N SER A 402 20.48 -2.77 -1.36
CA SER A 402 21.72 -3.44 -0.92
C SER A 402 22.99 -2.75 -1.43
N GLN A 403 22.95 -2.07 -2.57
CA GLN A 403 24.10 -1.38 -3.16
C GLN A 403 24.27 0.05 -2.65
N LYS A 404 23.19 0.77 -2.39
CA LYS A 404 23.17 2.21 -2.11
C LYS A 404 22.73 2.56 -0.68
N GLY A 405 21.95 1.68 -0.04
CA GLY A 405 21.50 1.85 1.34
C GLY A 405 22.47 1.25 2.36
N LYS A 406 22.27 1.62 3.61
CA LYS A 406 22.89 0.98 4.78
C LYS A 406 21.95 -0.02 5.44
N SER A 407 20.66 0.14 5.20
CA SER A 407 19.60 -0.71 5.73
C SER A 407 19.42 -1.96 4.88
N LYS A 408 19.02 -3.07 5.51
CA LYS A 408 18.84 -4.37 4.86
C LYS A 408 17.56 -4.41 4.02
N ALA A 409 17.59 -5.22 2.96
CA ALA A 409 16.42 -5.66 2.21
C ALA A 409 16.16 -7.14 2.48
N TYR A 410 14.89 -7.51 2.61
CA TYR A 410 14.43 -8.90 2.71
C TYR A 410 13.42 -9.13 1.59
N VAL A 411 13.60 -10.20 0.83
CA VAL A 411 12.76 -10.51 -0.33
C VAL A 411 11.94 -11.76 -0.04
N TYR A 412 10.65 -11.75 -0.37
CA TYR A 412 9.81 -12.94 -0.35
C TYR A 412 9.25 -13.28 -1.74
N TYR A 413 8.81 -14.53 -1.87
CA TYR A 413 8.05 -15.05 -2.99
C TYR A 413 6.94 -15.93 -2.44
N PHE A 414 5.69 -15.53 -2.63
CA PHE A 414 4.53 -16.25 -2.15
C PHE A 414 4.04 -17.21 -3.24
N ASP A 415 4.15 -18.53 -2.99
CA ASP A 415 3.84 -19.59 -3.94
C ASP A 415 2.89 -20.64 -3.32
N HIS A 416 1.84 -20.16 -2.67
CA HIS A 416 0.77 -20.99 -2.14
C HIS A 416 -0.10 -21.51 -3.30
N ARG A 417 -0.14 -22.83 -3.47
CA ARG A 417 -0.87 -23.47 -4.57
C ARG A 417 -2.08 -24.21 -4.06
N THR A 418 -3.17 -24.11 -4.78
CA THR A 418 -4.42 -24.82 -4.49
C THR A 418 -4.91 -25.55 -5.73
N PRO A 419 -5.89 -26.48 -5.62
CA PRO A 419 -6.52 -27.09 -6.79
C PRO A 419 -7.17 -26.08 -7.75
N LYS A 420 -7.54 -24.87 -7.28
CA LYS A 420 -8.08 -23.79 -8.11
C LYS A 420 -6.99 -22.88 -8.70
N THR A 421 -5.83 -22.82 -8.08
CA THR A 421 -4.67 -22.01 -8.48
C THR A 421 -3.42 -22.87 -8.62
N PRO A 422 -3.44 -23.90 -9.52
CA PRO A 422 -2.35 -24.87 -9.63
C PRO A 422 -1.06 -24.27 -10.21
N ASP A 423 -1.17 -23.16 -10.96
CA ASP A 423 -0.03 -22.49 -11.56
C ASP A 423 0.71 -21.56 -10.58
N GLY A 424 0.05 -21.17 -9.46
CA GLY A 424 0.62 -20.29 -8.44
C GLY A 424 -0.42 -19.43 -7.75
N SER A 425 0.04 -18.57 -6.84
CA SER A 425 -0.78 -17.65 -6.05
C SER A 425 -1.18 -16.43 -6.87
N ASN A 426 -2.45 -16.05 -6.79
CA ASN A 426 -2.99 -14.87 -7.46
C ASN A 426 -2.53 -13.58 -6.76
N HIS A 427 -2.68 -12.46 -7.47
CA HIS A 427 -2.44 -11.11 -6.94
C HIS A 427 -3.25 -10.82 -5.68
N GLY A 428 -2.60 -10.37 -4.61
CA GLY A 428 -3.21 -10.00 -3.33
C GLY A 428 -3.61 -11.17 -2.44
N GLU A 429 -3.37 -12.43 -2.82
CA GLU A 429 -3.76 -13.61 -2.04
C GLU A 429 -3.03 -13.66 -0.69
N GLU A 430 -1.78 -13.23 -0.63
CA GLU A 430 -0.96 -13.19 0.57
C GLU A 430 -1.51 -12.31 1.69
N ILE A 431 -2.31 -11.29 1.36
CA ILE A 431 -2.88 -10.36 2.36
C ILE A 431 -3.68 -11.13 3.41
N SER A 432 -4.44 -12.15 2.99
CA SER A 432 -5.23 -12.96 3.91
C SER A 432 -4.36 -13.73 4.91
N PHE A 433 -3.17 -14.15 4.50
CA PHE A 433 -2.20 -14.82 5.36
C PHE A 433 -1.50 -13.84 6.30
N VAL A 434 -1.16 -12.65 5.81
CA VAL A 434 -0.53 -11.58 6.61
C VAL A 434 -1.47 -11.07 7.70
N PHE A 435 -2.72 -10.74 7.36
CA PHE A 435 -3.72 -10.26 8.33
C PHE A 435 -4.39 -11.39 9.11
N GLY A 436 -4.36 -12.62 8.58
CA GLY A 436 -5.10 -13.76 9.11
C GLY A 436 -6.62 -13.63 8.95
N ASN A 437 -7.10 -12.73 8.12
CA ASN A 437 -8.51 -12.45 7.87
C ASN A 437 -8.97 -13.04 6.53
N PRO A 438 -10.27 -13.36 6.35
CA PRO A 438 -10.76 -13.95 5.12
C PRO A 438 -10.69 -12.97 3.94
N MET A 439 -10.34 -13.48 2.77
CA MET A 439 -10.47 -12.76 1.50
C MET A 439 -11.93 -12.44 1.18
N PRO A 440 -12.21 -11.32 0.47
CA PRO A 440 -13.51 -11.11 -0.15
C PRO A 440 -13.91 -12.31 -1.01
N ALA A 441 -15.21 -12.69 -0.97
CA ALA A 441 -15.70 -13.93 -1.58
C ALA A 441 -15.34 -14.12 -3.06
N VAL A 442 -15.25 -13.02 -3.81
CA VAL A 442 -14.90 -13.04 -5.26
C VAL A 442 -13.45 -13.48 -5.52
N PHE A 443 -12.54 -13.29 -4.55
CA PHE A 443 -11.13 -13.68 -4.63
C PHE A 443 -10.80 -14.88 -3.75
N ALA A 444 -11.77 -15.37 -2.96
CA ALA A 444 -11.51 -16.45 -2.02
C ALA A 444 -11.14 -17.75 -2.75
N VAL A 445 -10.02 -18.32 -2.35
CA VAL A 445 -9.64 -19.70 -2.69
C VAL A 445 -10.02 -20.63 -1.55
N PRO A 446 -10.32 -21.91 -1.82
CA PRO A 446 -10.60 -22.87 -0.75
C PRO A 446 -9.41 -23.00 0.20
N SER A 447 -9.69 -22.97 1.50
CA SER A 447 -8.67 -23.20 2.51
C SER A 447 -8.07 -24.61 2.39
N GLN A 448 -6.75 -24.69 2.58
CA GLN A 448 -5.98 -25.93 2.53
C GLN A 448 -5.50 -26.33 3.94
N PRO A 449 -5.24 -27.62 4.18
CA PRO A 449 -4.53 -28.04 5.37
C PRO A 449 -3.16 -27.35 5.44
N GLY A 450 -2.90 -26.62 6.52
CA GLY A 450 -1.63 -25.89 6.67
C GLY A 450 -1.74 -24.37 6.56
N ASP A 451 -2.79 -23.82 5.92
CA ASP A 451 -2.98 -22.37 5.75
C ASP A 451 -2.89 -21.58 7.05
N GLY A 452 -3.46 -22.12 8.13
CA GLY A 452 -3.35 -21.48 9.45
C GLY A 452 -1.91 -21.39 9.96
N LYS A 453 -1.07 -22.40 9.69
CA LYS A 453 0.36 -22.37 10.05
C LYS A 453 1.14 -21.39 9.18
N LEU A 454 0.85 -21.35 7.88
CA LEU A 454 1.47 -20.41 6.95
C LEU A 454 1.09 -18.97 7.31
N SER A 455 -0.18 -18.70 7.61
CA SER A 455 -0.65 -17.40 8.06
C SER A 455 0.04 -16.96 9.37
N GLU A 456 0.16 -17.86 10.35
CA GLU A 456 0.88 -17.56 11.60
C GLU A 456 2.37 -17.27 11.34
N LEU A 457 3.02 -18.03 10.47
CA LEU A 457 4.40 -17.84 10.07
C LEU A 457 4.59 -16.46 9.41
N MET A 458 3.80 -16.13 8.40
CA MET A 458 3.90 -14.86 7.69
C MET A 458 3.64 -13.66 8.60
N SER A 459 2.51 -13.67 9.33
CA SER A 459 2.19 -12.58 10.25
C SER A 459 3.27 -12.40 11.33
N THR A 460 3.92 -13.48 11.78
CA THR A 460 5.02 -13.42 12.74
C THR A 460 6.25 -12.72 12.14
N TYR A 461 6.64 -13.03 10.90
CA TYR A 461 7.73 -12.35 10.20
C TYR A 461 7.46 -10.85 10.02
N TRP A 462 6.25 -10.47 9.59
CA TRP A 462 5.84 -9.06 9.43
C TRP A 462 5.94 -8.29 10.75
N ILE A 463 5.46 -8.90 11.83
CA ILE A 463 5.51 -8.31 13.17
C ILE A 463 6.94 -8.21 13.70
N ASN A 464 7.77 -9.23 13.52
CA ASN A 464 9.19 -9.17 13.90
C ASN A 464 9.92 -8.06 13.14
N PHE A 465 9.69 -7.97 11.83
CA PHE A 465 10.23 -6.90 11.03
C PHE A 465 9.75 -5.52 11.50
N ALA A 466 8.48 -5.36 11.84
CA ALA A 466 7.95 -4.11 12.40
C ALA A 466 8.57 -3.76 13.76
N LYS A 467 8.94 -4.76 14.58
CA LYS A 467 9.60 -4.57 15.86
C LYS A 467 11.06 -4.11 15.73
N SER A 468 11.82 -4.74 14.83
CA SER A 468 13.29 -4.63 14.81
C SER A 468 13.90 -4.20 13.47
N GLY A 469 13.19 -4.33 12.35
CA GLY A 469 13.72 -4.24 10.98
C GLY A 469 14.39 -5.54 10.50
N ASP A 470 14.24 -6.62 11.27
CA ASP A 470 14.67 -7.97 10.92
C ASP A 470 13.47 -8.92 11.09
N PRO A 471 13.06 -9.70 10.07
CA PRO A 471 11.93 -10.60 10.17
C PRO A 471 12.21 -11.84 11.01
N ASN A 472 13.47 -12.20 11.23
CA ASN A 472 13.88 -13.42 11.90
C ASN A 472 13.46 -13.46 13.38
N GLY A 473 13.33 -14.68 13.91
CA GLY A 473 12.99 -14.94 15.31
C GLY A 473 13.22 -16.40 15.69
N ALA A 474 13.19 -16.69 16.99
CA ALA A 474 13.39 -18.04 17.49
C ALA A 474 12.34 -19.02 16.91
N GLY A 475 12.79 -20.18 16.43
CA GLY A 475 11.94 -21.24 15.87
C GLY A 475 11.42 -20.98 14.45
N LEU A 476 11.77 -19.85 13.82
CA LEU A 476 11.41 -19.56 12.43
C LEU A 476 12.50 -20.04 11.46
N PRO A 477 12.15 -20.48 10.23
CA PRO A 477 13.12 -20.67 9.17
C PRO A 477 13.96 -19.41 8.95
N ALA A 478 15.27 -19.56 8.75
CA ALA A 478 16.16 -18.43 8.56
C ALA A 478 15.85 -17.68 7.26
N TRP A 479 15.60 -16.36 7.37
CA TRP A 479 15.39 -15.47 6.24
C TRP A 479 16.61 -14.56 6.06
N PRO A 480 17.54 -14.87 5.14
CA PRO A 480 18.71 -14.03 4.92
C PRO A 480 18.34 -12.69 4.32
N ALA A 481 19.06 -11.63 4.69
CA ALA A 481 18.97 -10.37 3.97
C ALA A 481 19.45 -10.58 2.53
N PHE A 482 18.80 -9.88 1.59
CA PHE A 482 19.18 -9.91 0.18
C PHE A 482 20.62 -9.41 -0.01
N ALA A 483 21.41 -10.17 -0.76
CA ALA A 483 22.76 -9.82 -1.14
C ALA A 483 22.95 -10.04 -2.64
N GLU A 484 23.63 -9.13 -3.32
CA GLU A 484 23.85 -9.19 -4.77
C GLU A 484 24.52 -10.50 -5.24
N LYS A 485 25.41 -11.07 -4.42
CA LYS A 485 26.13 -12.30 -4.71
C LYS A 485 25.34 -13.58 -4.43
N ASP A 486 24.31 -13.50 -3.56
CA ASP A 486 23.47 -14.62 -3.14
C ASP A 486 22.03 -14.13 -3.08
N GLN A 487 21.44 -13.96 -4.26
CA GLN A 487 20.10 -13.40 -4.43
C GLN A 487 19.03 -14.39 -3.95
N LYS A 488 18.71 -14.35 -2.65
CA LYS A 488 17.72 -15.23 -2.03
C LYS A 488 16.43 -14.50 -1.69
N ALA A 489 15.32 -15.22 -1.83
CA ALA A 489 14.00 -14.86 -1.34
C ALA A 489 13.49 -15.94 -0.38
N MET A 490 12.72 -15.55 0.62
CA MET A 490 11.93 -16.47 1.44
C MET A 490 10.72 -16.90 0.62
N PHE A 491 10.63 -18.18 0.31
CA PHE A 491 9.44 -18.77 -0.30
C PHE A 491 8.43 -19.09 0.78
N PHE A 492 7.22 -18.64 0.58
CA PHE A 492 6.06 -18.98 1.39
C PHE A 492 5.20 -19.98 0.61
N ASP A 493 5.36 -21.24 0.94
CA ASP A 493 4.66 -22.41 0.39
C ASP A 493 4.54 -23.49 1.48
N ASP A 494 4.22 -24.72 1.10
CA ASP A 494 4.08 -25.86 2.03
C ASP A 494 5.35 -26.16 2.85
N SER A 495 6.53 -25.73 2.35
CA SER A 495 7.84 -25.97 2.99
C SER A 495 8.70 -24.70 3.03
N SER A 496 8.12 -23.61 3.58
CA SER A 496 8.71 -22.28 3.58
C SER A 496 10.20 -22.26 3.93
N SER A 497 11.01 -21.70 3.01
CA SER A 497 12.48 -21.66 3.13
C SER A 497 13.10 -20.60 2.20
N ALA A 498 14.32 -20.18 2.50
CA ALA A 498 15.07 -19.27 1.65
C ALA A 498 15.66 -20.02 0.43
N ARG A 499 15.31 -19.55 -0.79
CA ARG A 499 15.76 -20.11 -2.07
C ARG A 499 16.25 -18.99 -2.99
N ALA A 500 16.86 -19.34 -4.13
CA ALA A 500 17.24 -18.34 -5.14
C ALA A 500 16.00 -17.58 -5.64
N VAL A 501 16.17 -16.28 -5.92
CA VAL A 501 15.12 -15.46 -6.56
C VAL A 501 14.70 -16.13 -7.87
N PRO A 502 13.41 -16.37 -8.11
CA PRO A 502 12.93 -17.06 -9.29
C PRO A 502 12.95 -16.14 -10.53
N ASN A 503 12.93 -16.75 -11.72
CA ASN A 503 12.79 -16.08 -13.02
C ASN A 503 13.86 -15.00 -13.31
N ILE A 504 15.07 -15.18 -12.80
CA ILE A 504 16.15 -14.19 -12.91
C ILE A 504 16.45 -13.77 -14.35
N ASP A 505 16.38 -14.68 -15.32
CA ASP A 505 16.63 -14.39 -16.74
C ASP A 505 15.60 -13.39 -17.29
N LYS A 506 14.33 -13.53 -16.90
CA LYS A 506 13.24 -12.59 -17.26
C LYS A 506 13.46 -11.22 -16.63
N LEU A 507 13.86 -11.19 -15.35
CA LEU A 507 14.17 -9.95 -14.63
C LEU A 507 15.37 -9.24 -15.26
N MET A 508 16.41 -9.97 -15.68
CA MET A 508 17.57 -9.41 -16.35
C MET A 508 17.23 -8.88 -17.75
N ALA A 509 16.35 -9.55 -18.50
CA ALA A 509 15.87 -9.07 -19.80
C ALA A 509 15.13 -7.73 -19.65
N LEU A 510 14.28 -7.61 -18.64
CA LEU A 510 13.59 -6.34 -18.33
C LEU A 510 14.54 -5.26 -17.81
N ASP A 511 15.56 -5.61 -17.03
CA ASP A 511 16.57 -4.66 -16.53
C ASP A 511 17.31 -4.01 -17.70
N ARG A 512 17.69 -4.81 -18.70
CA ARG A 512 18.30 -4.34 -19.93
C ARG A 512 17.35 -3.41 -20.73
N TYR A 513 16.09 -3.80 -20.88
CA TYR A 513 15.07 -2.98 -21.54
C TYR A 513 14.89 -1.62 -20.84
N TYR A 514 14.78 -1.61 -19.51
CA TYR A 514 14.59 -0.36 -18.77
C TYR A 514 15.84 0.53 -18.74
N ALA A 515 17.02 -0.07 -18.76
CA ALA A 515 18.27 0.67 -18.95
C ALA A 515 18.30 1.37 -20.31
N TRP A 516 18.01 0.63 -21.40
CA TRP A 516 17.89 1.20 -22.75
C TRP A 516 16.85 2.34 -22.80
N ARG A 517 15.70 2.15 -22.16
CA ARG A 517 14.66 3.19 -22.07
C ARG A 517 15.16 4.48 -21.42
N ARG A 518 15.94 4.40 -20.36
CA ARG A 518 16.52 5.57 -19.67
C ARG A 518 17.53 6.30 -20.54
N GLU A 519 18.35 5.57 -21.27
CA GLU A 519 19.30 6.18 -22.23
C GLU A 519 18.55 6.93 -23.34
N GLN A 520 17.51 6.34 -23.93
CA GLN A 520 16.66 7.01 -24.93
C GLN A 520 16.01 8.30 -24.40
N ALA A 521 15.61 8.32 -23.15
CA ALA A 521 15.04 9.51 -22.51
C ALA A 521 16.10 10.61 -22.34
N LYS A 522 17.33 10.25 -21.97
CA LYS A 522 18.46 11.20 -21.83
C LYS A 522 18.88 11.78 -23.17
N GLU A 523 18.95 10.96 -24.23
CA GLU A 523 19.28 11.44 -25.59
C GLU A 523 18.27 12.47 -26.10
N LYS A 524 16.97 12.22 -25.89
CA LYS A 524 15.90 13.17 -26.29
C LYS A 524 15.90 14.47 -25.47
N ALA A 525 16.45 14.46 -24.27
CA ALA A 525 16.54 15.63 -23.39
C ALA A 525 17.78 16.50 -23.67
N ARG A 526 18.74 16.03 -24.49
CA ARG A 526 19.91 16.84 -24.89
C ARG A 526 19.45 17.97 -25.80
N PRO A 527 19.91 19.21 -25.57
CA PRO A 527 19.64 20.31 -26.49
C PRO A 527 20.17 19.93 -27.88
N THR A 528 19.33 20.07 -28.91
CA THR A 528 19.80 20.06 -30.30
C THR A 528 20.66 21.29 -30.49
N ASN A 529 21.98 21.11 -30.65
CA ASN A 529 22.92 22.16 -30.99
C ASN A 529 22.55 22.78 -32.34
#